data_057577c793b6292fcc01607bd3612130
#
_entry.id   057577c793b6292fcc01607bd3612130
#
_cell.length_a   1.000
_cell.length_b   1.000
_cell.length_c   1.000
_cell.angle_alpha   90.00
_cell.angle_beta   90.00
_cell.angle_gamma   90.00
#
_symmetry.space_group_name_H-M   'P 1'
#
loop_
_entity.id
_entity.type
_entity.pdbx_description
1 polymer ?
#
loop_
_entity_poly.entity_id
_entity_poly.type
_entity_poly.pdbx_seq_one_letter_code
_entity_poly.pdbx_strand_id
1 'polypeptide(L)'
;MPESDRLLIGYQQAVADVRARVMNYANAIWGGLPAFRDAQAERLIARLVPMVTAGQLQVANLTSSYIARAVSGGVPLPVDRDGVTRGRGVDPELLYRRPFEQVWADLSESAPLDAAVAAGATRLMHLVATDMQMAKVRQADASLQAAGVKAYRRVLNGPKNCALCVIASTQRYHVGDLSPIHPGCDCSVAP
;
A
#
# COMPACT_ATOMS: atom_id res chain seq x y z
N MET A 1 -28.19 -2.11 -7.94
CA MET A 1 -26.90 -1.47 -7.73
C MET A 1 -26.36 -1.03 -9.07
N PRO A 2 -26.00 0.24 -9.26
CA PRO A 2 -25.42 0.77 -10.51
C PRO A 2 -24.17 0.01 -10.93
N GLU A 3 -23.87 0.02 -12.23
CA GLU A 3 -22.67 -0.67 -12.77
C GLU A 3 -21.37 -0.06 -12.22
N SER A 4 -21.33 1.27 -12.08
CA SER A 4 -20.22 1.99 -11.44
C SER A 4 -19.90 1.50 -10.04
N ASP A 5 -20.92 1.22 -9.22
CA ASP A 5 -20.74 0.75 -7.85
C ASP A 5 -20.20 -0.68 -7.83
N ARG A 6 -20.70 -1.55 -8.73
CA ARG A 6 -20.18 -2.92 -8.87
C ARG A 6 -18.71 -2.92 -9.30
N LEU A 7 -18.34 -2.05 -10.23
CA LEU A 7 -16.97 -1.89 -10.68
C LEU A 7 -16.05 -1.45 -9.54
N LEU A 8 -16.47 -0.44 -8.77
CA LEU A 8 -15.71 0.07 -7.62
C LEU A 8 -15.54 -1.00 -6.53
N ILE A 9 -16.63 -1.68 -6.14
CA ILE A 9 -16.58 -2.73 -5.12
C ILE A 9 -15.65 -3.88 -5.55
N GLY A 10 -15.77 -4.34 -6.80
CA GLY A 10 -14.90 -5.39 -7.34
C GLY A 10 -13.42 -4.98 -7.35
N TYR A 11 -13.14 -3.73 -7.71
CA TYR A 11 -11.80 -3.17 -7.64
C TYR A 11 -11.27 -3.11 -6.19
N GLN A 12 -12.08 -2.58 -5.26
CA GLN A 12 -11.70 -2.51 -3.85
C GLN A 12 -11.38 -3.88 -3.26
N GLN A 13 -12.21 -4.89 -3.58
CA GLN A 13 -11.99 -6.27 -3.14
C GLN A 13 -10.69 -6.83 -3.73
N ALA A 14 -10.45 -6.68 -5.03
CA ALA A 14 -9.24 -7.18 -5.68
C ALA A 14 -7.96 -6.56 -5.08
N VAL A 15 -7.98 -5.25 -4.79
CA VAL A 15 -6.85 -4.56 -4.12
C VAL A 15 -6.68 -5.06 -2.70
N ALA A 16 -7.76 -5.25 -1.94
CA ALA A 16 -7.72 -5.78 -0.58
C ALA A 16 -7.11 -7.19 -0.56
N ASP A 17 -7.46 -8.05 -1.52
CA ASP A 17 -6.94 -9.41 -1.62
C ASP A 17 -5.43 -9.43 -1.91
N VAL A 18 -4.95 -8.55 -2.80
CA VAL A 18 -3.50 -8.41 -3.05
C VAL A 18 -2.79 -7.97 -1.78
N ARG A 19 -3.30 -6.92 -1.13
CA ARG A 19 -2.73 -6.39 0.12
C ARG A 19 -2.68 -7.47 1.21
N ALA A 20 -3.78 -8.21 1.40
CA ALA A 20 -3.84 -9.29 2.39
C ALA A 20 -2.81 -10.39 2.12
N ARG A 21 -2.64 -10.82 0.87
CA ARG A 21 -1.63 -11.83 0.50
C ARG A 21 -0.21 -11.38 0.83
N VAL A 22 0.15 -10.14 0.48
CA VAL A 22 1.50 -9.61 0.76
C VAL A 22 1.73 -9.46 2.26
N MET A 23 0.75 -8.96 3.00
CA MET A 23 0.83 -8.82 4.45
C MET A 23 0.92 -10.17 5.16
N ASN A 24 0.11 -11.16 4.75
CA ASN A 24 0.16 -12.51 5.31
C ASN A 24 1.51 -13.18 5.05
N TYR A 25 2.07 -13.01 3.85
CA TYR A 25 3.42 -13.48 3.53
C TYR A 25 4.47 -12.80 4.43
N ALA A 26 4.44 -11.48 4.56
CA ALA A 26 5.35 -10.73 5.41
C ALA A 26 5.27 -11.19 6.87
N ASN A 27 4.07 -11.36 7.40
CA ASN A 27 3.83 -11.84 8.75
C ASN A 27 4.35 -13.27 8.95
N ALA A 28 4.11 -14.17 7.99
CA ALA A 28 4.58 -15.55 8.05
C ALA A 28 6.11 -15.66 8.06
N ILE A 29 6.80 -14.91 7.19
CA ILE A 29 8.28 -14.95 7.17
C ILE A 29 8.90 -14.28 8.39
N TRP A 30 8.25 -13.25 8.99
CA TRP A 30 8.67 -12.64 10.26
C TRP A 30 8.50 -13.61 11.41
N GLY A 31 7.32 -14.21 11.56
CA GLY A 31 7.04 -15.19 12.63
C GLY A 31 7.88 -16.48 12.55
N GLY A 32 8.40 -16.81 11.37
CA GLY A 32 9.29 -17.95 11.17
C GLY A 32 10.78 -17.67 11.39
N LEU A 33 11.16 -16.45 11.83
CA LEU A 33 12.56 -16.11 12.08
C LEU A 33 13.08 -16.80 13.35
N PRO A 34 14.23 -17.51 13.29
CA PRO A 34 14.81 -18.16 14.46
C PRO A 34 15.56 -17.17 15.38
N ALA A 35 15.90 -15.99 14.87
CA ALA A 35 16.60 -14.93 15.59
C ALA A 35 16.47 -13.59 14.85
N PHE A 36 16.82 -12.49 15.52
CA PHE A 36 16.74 -11.14 14.96
C PHE A 36 18.15 -10.53 14.83
N ARG A 37 19.00 -11.15 13.99
CA ARG A 37 20.36 -10.72 13.67
C ARG A 37 20.46 -10.23 12.24
N ASP A 38 21.56 -9.58 11.87
CA ASP A 38 21.80 -9.07 10.51
C ASP A 38 21.55 -10.11 9.41
N ALA A 39 22.09 -11.32 9.58
CA ALA A 39 21.91 -12.39 8.59
C ALA A 39 20.44 -12.83 8.40
N GLN A 40 19.60 -12.70 9.43
CA GLN A 40 18.15 -12.95 9.33
C GLN A 40 17.44 -11.77 8.67
N ALA A 41 17.88 -10.54 8.96
CA ALA A 41 17.37 -9.35 8.29
C ALA A 41 17.60 -9.41 6.78
N GLU A 42 18.83 -9.68 6.35
CA GLU A 42 19.19 -9.83 4.93
C GLU A 42 18.36 -10.90 4.23
N ARG A 43 18.19 -12.08 4.84
CA ARG A 43 17.39 -13.18 4.28
C ARG A 43 15.91 -12.84 4.19
N LEU A 44 15.34 -12.16 5.19
CA LEU A 44 13.96 -11.70 5.15
C LEU A 44 13.78 -10.68 4.03
N ILE A 45 14.64 -9.67 3.96
CA ILE A 45 14.59 -8.59 2.97
C ILE A 45 14.67 -9.16 1.56
N ALA A 46 15.63 -10.06 1.29
CA ALA A 46 15.79 -10.71 -0.01
C ALA A 46 14.53 -11.47 -0.48
N ARG A 47 13.74 -12.00 0.45
CA ARG A 47 12.47 -12.69 0.16
C ARG A 47 11.29 -11.71 0.08
N LEU A 48 11.27 -10.69 0.93
CA LEU A 48 10.14 -9.79 1.07
C LEU A 48 10.07 -8.77 -0.06
N VAL A 49 11.19 -8.13 -0.42
CA VAL A 49 11.23 -7.05 -1.42
C VAL A 49 10.64 -7.48 -2.77
N PRO A 50 10.98 -8.64 -3.34
CA PRO A 50 10.34 -9.08 -4.59
C PRO A 50 8.83 -9.29 -4.46
N MET A 51 8.35 -9.81 -3.33
CA MET A 51 6.91 -10.01 -3.08
C MET A 51 6.16 -8.69 -2.96
N VAL A 52 6.71 -7.72 -2.23
CA VAL A 52 6.13 -6.38 -2.12
C VAL A 52 6.10 -5.69 -3.47
N THR A 53 7.21 -5.71 -4.21
CA THR A 53 7.31 -5.16 -5.57
C THR A 53 6.24 -5.75 -6.49
N ALA A 54 6.07 -7.07 -6.49
CA ALA A 54 5.03 -7.73 -7.28
C ALA A 54 3.62 -7.28 -6.86
N GLY A 55 3.36 -7.16 -5.56
CA GLY A 55 2.11 -6.65 -5.02
C GLY A 55 1.83 -5.21 -5.43
N GLN A 56 2.82 -4.32 -5.34
CA GLN A 56 2.71 -2.92 -5.78
C GLN A 56 2.32 -2.82 -7.26
N LEU A 57 3.00 -3.58 -8.13
CA LEU A 57 2.70 -3.61 -9.56
C LEU A 57 1.32 -4.17 -9.85
N GLN A 58 0.89 -5.21 -9.13
CA GLN A 58 -0.45 -5.77 -9.28
C GLN A 58 -1.52 -4.77 -8.86
N VAL A 59 -1.35 -4.08 -7.73
CA VAL A 59 -2.26 -3.02 -7.26
C VAL A 59 -2.32 -1.88 -8.27
N ALA A 60 -1.17 -1.45 -8.82
CA ALA A 60 -1.13 -0.40 -9.82
C ALA A 60 -1.88 -0.80 -11.12
N ASN A 61 -1.68 -2.02 -11.62
CA ASN A 61 -2.41 -2.52 -12.80
C ASN A 61 -3.93 -2.59 -12.58
N LEU A 62 -4.37 -3.07 -11.40
CA LEU A 62 -5.79 -3.08 -11.03
C LEU A 62 -6.35 -1.66 -11.00
N THR A 63 -5.58 -0.70 -10.46
CA THR A 63 -5.97 0.70 -10.37
C THR A 63 -6.10 1.35 -11.75
N SER A 64 -5.13 1.12 -12.63
CA SER A 64 -5.17 1.61 -14.00
C SER A 64 -6.39 1.08 -14.75
N SER A 65 -6.62 -0.23 -14.68
CA SER A 65 -7.77 -0.88 -15.31
C SER A 65 -9.11 -0.38 -14.76
N TYR A 66 -9.19 -0.14 -13.46
CA TYR A 66 -10.38 0.43 -12.82
C TYR A 66 -10.67 1.85 -13.34
N ILE A 67 -9.67 2.75 -13.32
CA ILE A 67 -9.86 4.14 -13.76
C ILE A 67 -10.26 4.19 -15.24
N ALA A 68 -9.61 3.41 -16.10
CA ALA A 68 -9.95 3.33 -17.53
C ALA A 68 -11.40 2.94 -17.76
N ARG A 69 -11.93 2.00 -16.99
CA ARG A 69 -13.35 1.57 -17.08
C ARG A 69 -14.30 2.56 -16.44
N ALA A 70 -13.90 3.25 -15.38
CA ALA A 70 -14.71 4.25 -14.69
C ALA A 70 -14.86 5.55 -15.50
N VAL A 71 -13.86 5.86 -16.32
CA VAL A 71 -13.87 6.98 -17.27
C VAL A 71 -14.20 6.45 -18.66
N SER A 72 -15.48 6.29 -18.94
CA SER A 72 -16.09 5.74 -20.17
C SER A 72 -15.16 5.61 -21.40
N GLY A 73 -14.78 4.37 -21.76
CA GLY A 73 -13.99 4.07 -22.95
C GLY A 73 -12.48 4.35 -22.83
N GLY A 74 -11.98 4.58 -21.61
CA GLY A 74 -10.55 4.79 -21.37
C GLY A 74 -9.71 3.54 -21.62
N VAL A 75 -8.47 3.74 -22.06
CA VAL A 75 -7.45 2.69 -22.17
C VAL A 75 -6.64 2.69 -20.88
N PRO A 76 -6.33 1.52 -20.27
CA PRO A 76 -5.49 1.47 -19.10
C PRO A 76 -4.12 2.12 -19.35
N LEU A 77 -3.71 3.05 -18.47
CA LEU A 77 -2.39 3.65 -18.54
C LEU A 77 -1.33 2.61 -18.16
N PRO A 78 -0.27 2.42 -18.94
CA PRO A 78 0.86 1.58 -18.53
C PRO A 78 1.42 1.98 -17.17
N VAL A 79 1.80 0.99 -16.37
CA VAL A 79 2.37 1.23 -15.04
C VAL A 79 3.83 1.65 -15.19
N ASP A 80 4.17 2.81 -14.66
CA ASP A 80 5.56 3.20 -14.41
C ASP A 80 6.09 2.39 -13.22
N ARG A 81 6.88 1.36 -13.55
CA ARG A 81 7.44 0.44 -12.55
C ARG A 81 8.22 1.19 -11.47
N ASP A 82 9.15 2.04 -11.87
CA ASP A 82 10.03 2.73 -10.92
C ASP A 82 9.27 3.76 -10.10
N GLY A 83 8.39 4.54 -10.71
CA GLY A 83 7.53 5.49 -10.02
C GLY A 83 6.63 4.83 -8.98
N VAL A 84 6.14 3.61 -9.25
CA VAL A 84 5.28 2.87 -8.33
C VAL A 84 6.08 2.19 -7.21
N THR A 85 7.18 1.51 -7.52
CA THR A 85 7.89 0.67 -6.55
C THR A 85 8.91 1.43 -5.70
N ARG A 86 9.46 2.52 -6.21
CA ARG A 86 10.43 3.40 -5.51
C ARG A 86 9.81 4.70 -5.00
N GLY A 87 8.50 4.72 -4.88
CA GLY A 87 7.74 5.92 -4.57
C GLY A 87 8.05 6.62 -3.25
N ARG A 88 8.75 5.98 -2.32
CA ARG A 88 9.19 6.63 -1.08
C ARG A 88 10.51 7.39 -1.21
N GLY A 89 11.23 7.28 -2.34
CA GLY A 89 12.58 7.84 -2.50
C GLY A 89 13.63 7.18 -1.59
N VAL A 90 13.33 6.02 -1.01
CA VAL A 90 14.23 5.24 -0.15
C VAL A 90 14.38 3.86 -0.77
N ASP A 91 15.58 3.32 -0.74
CA ASP A 91 15.85 1.96 -1.19
C ASP A 91 15.01 0.96 -0.39
N PRO A 92 14.27 0.04 -1.05
CA PRO A 92 13.43 -0.95 -0.39
C PRO A 92 14.18 -1.82 0.63
N GLU A 93 15.45 -2.15 0.38
CA GLU A 93 16.25 -2.96 1.30
C GLU A 93 16.52 -2.20 2.60
N LEU A 94 16.87 -0.91 2.51
CA LEU A 94 17.03 -0.04 3.67
C LEU A 94 15.69 0.17 4.41
N LEU A 95 14.60 0.29 3.65
CA LEU A 95 13.27 0.46 4.23
C LEU A 95 12.87 -0.75 5.09
N TYR A 96 13.04 -1.96 4.53
CA TYR A 96 12.63 -3.20 5.21
C TYR A 96 13.65 -3.72 6.23
N ARG A 97 14.79 -3.03 6.43
CA ARG A 97 15.68 -3.21 7.56
C ARG A 97 15.14 -2.55 8.84
N ARG A 98 14.37 -1.47 8.72
CA ARG A 98 13.85 -0.68 9.87
C ARG A 98 13.07 -1.48 10.92
N PRO A 99 12.28 -2.53 10.61
CA PRO A 99 11.68 -3.39 11.62
C PRO A 99 12.70 -4.08 12.53
N PHE A 100 13.84 -4.51 11.99
CA PHE A 100 14.93 -5.08 12.79
C PHE A 100 15.63 -4.03 13.64
N GLU A 101 15.88 -2.86 13.07
CA GLU A 101 16.43 -1.70 13.81
C GLU A 101 15.54 -1.33 14.98
N GLN A 102 14.20 -1.44 14.84
CA GLN A 102 13.26 -1.26 15.94
C GLN A 102 13.49 -2.31 17.04
N VAL A 103 13.59 -3.60 16.66
CA VAL A 103 13.86 -4.67 17.63
C VAL A 103 15.17 -4.40 18.38
N TRP A 104 16.24 -4.03 17.67
CA TRP A 104 17.55 -3.78 18.29
C TRP A 104 17.54 -2.55 19.20
N ALA A 105 16.85 -1.48 18.80
CA ALA A 105 16.70 -0.28 19.64
C ALA A 105 15.94 -0.61 20.93
N ASP A 106 14.79 -1.28 20.83
CA ASP A 106 13.96 -1.66 21.98
C ASP A 106 14.75 -2.57 22.96
N LEU A 107 15.50 -3.55 22.42
CA LEU A 107 16.36 -4.41 23.24
C LEU A 107 17.50 -3.64 23.93
N SER A 108 18.07 -2.64 23.27
CA SER A 108 19.12 -1.80 23.88
C SER A 108 18.59 -0.95 25.02
N GLU A 109 17.29 -0.65 25.01
CA GLU A 109 16.55 0.03 26.07
C GLU A 109 15.97 -0.92 27.13
N SER A 110 16.42 -2.19 27.11
CA SER A 110 16.00 -3.25 28.04
C SER A 110 14.54 -3.68 27.94
N ALA A 111 13.91 -3.50 26.78
CA ALA A 111 12.57 -4.04 26.53
C ALA A 111 12.60 -5.59 26.51
N PRO A 112 11.53 -6.28 26.94
CA PRO A 112 11.41 -7.72 26.76
C PRO A 112 11.46 -8.12 25.29
N LEU A 113 12.08 -9.26 24.97
CA LEU A 113 12.28 -9.71 23.59
C LEU A 113 10.97 -9.86 22.82
N ASP A 114 9.94 -10.41 23.43
CA ASP A 114 8.62 -10.59 22.84
C ASP A 114 7.95 -9.24 22.49
N ALA A 115 8.09 -8.24 23.37
CA ALA A 115 7.58 -6.89 23.13
C ALA A 115 8.33 -6.21 21.96
N ALA A 116 9.67 -6.28 21.94
CA ALA A 116 10.49 -5.75 20.87
C ALA A 116 10.16 -6.40 19.52
N VAL A 117 10.02 -7.72 19.49
CA VAL A 117 9.64 -8.48 18.28
C VAL A 117 8.23 -8.11 17.79
N ALA A 118 7.27 -7.92 18.69
CA ALA A 118 5.92 -7.47 18.33
C ALA A 118 5.90 -6.04 17.77
N ALA A 119 6.71 -5.13 18.32
CA ALA A 119 6.89 -3.77 17.81
C ALA A 119 7.47 -3.79 16.39
N GLY A 120 8.53 -4.59 16.15
CA GLY A 120 9.12 -4.80 14.84
C GLY A 120 8.13 -5.36 13.83
N ALA A 121 7.33 -6.38 14.22
CA ALA A 121 6.26 -6.93 13.39
C ALA A 121 5.22 -5.86 13.00
N THR A 122 4.78 -5.07 13.95
CA THR A 122 3.82 -3.97 13.73
C THR A 122 4.39 -2.97 12.72
N ARG A 123 5.65 -2.59 12.87
CA ARG A 123 6.34 -1.69 11.94
C ARG A 123 6.42 -2.29 10.53
N LEU A 124 6.77 -3.58 10.41
CA LEU A 124 6.81 -4.29 9.13
C LEU A 124 5.45 -4.24 8.43
N MET A 125 4.36 -4.56 9.13
CA MET A 125 3.01 -4.53 8.58
C MET A 125 2.61 -3.13 8.11
N HIS A 126 2.95 -2.08 8.86
CA HIS A 126 2.69 -0.70 8.47
C HIS A 126 3.47 -0.30 7.21
N LEU A 127 4.72 -0.72 7.06
CA LEU A 127 5.51 -0.44 5.86
C LEU A 127 4.90 -1.10 4.63
N VAL A 128 4.58 -2.39 4.69
CA VAL A 128 3.94 -3.14 3.60
C VAL A 128 2.60 -2.52 3.21
N ALA A 129 1.73 -2.25 4.20
CA ALA A 129 0.42 -1.64 3.96
C ALA A 129 0.54 -0.28 3.26
N THR A 130 1.52 0.53 3.69
CA THR A 130 1.74 1.86 3.10
C THR A 130 2.29 1.76 1.67
N ASP A 131 3.17 0.81 1.38
CA ASP A 131 3.69 0.61 0.03
C ASP A 131 2.59 0.21 -0.96
N MET A 132 1.68 -0.68 -0.54
CA MET A 132 0.51 -1.02 -1.36
C MET A 132 -0.38 0.21 -1.60
N GLN A 133 -0.60 1.03 -0.59
CA GLN A 133 -1.41 2.24 -0.70
C GLN A 133 -0.74 3.29 -1.59
N MET A 134 0.55 3.50 -1.47
CA MET A 134 1.29 4.45 -2.32
C MET A 134 1.26 4.04 -3.78
N ALA A 135 1.44 2.75 -4.09
CA ALA A 135 1.32 2.22 -5.43
C ALA A 135 -0.06 2.50 -6.04
N LYS A 136 -1.12 2.24 -5.27
CA LYS A 136 -2.51 2.53 -5.64
C LYS A 136 -2.72 4.01 -5.96
N VAL A 137 -2.31 4.88 -5.05
CA VAL A 137 -2.56 6.32 -5.13
C VAL A 137 -1.80 6.96 -6.30
N ARG A 138 -0.53 6.59 -6.50
CA ARG A 138 0.29 7.10 -7.61
C ARG A 138 -0.26 6.71 -8.97
N GLN A 139 -0.62 5.45 -9.13
CA GLN A 139 -1.23 5.00 -10.38
C GLN A 139 -2.60 5.63 -10.61
N ALA A 140 -3.40 5.84 -9.54
CA ALA A 140 -4.68 6.52 -9.66
C ALA A 140 -4.50 7.96 -10.15
N ASP A 141 -3.55 8.71 -9.54
CA ASP A 141 -3.28 10.08 -9.94
C ASP A 141 -2.83 10.17 -11.40
N ALA A 142 -1.85 9.36 -11.80
CA ALA A 142 -1.37 9.29 -13.17
C ALA A 142 -2.48 8.93 -14.17
N SER A 143 -3.31 7.94 -13.82
CA SER A 143 -4.40 7.49 -14.69
C SER A 143 -5.52 8.53 -14.82
N LEU A 144 -5.87 9.24 -13.74
CA LEU A 144 -6.86 10.33 -13.77
C LEU A 144 -6.35 11.50 -14.61
N GLN A 145 -5.07 11.87 -14.48
CA GLN A 145 -4.45 12.93 -15.29
C GLN A 145 -4.46 12.55 -16.77
N ALA A 146 -4.01 11.36 -17.12
CA ALA A 146 -3.97 10.87 -18.50
C ALA A 146 -5.37 10.80 -19.13
N ALA A 147 -6.40 10.49 -18.33
CA ALA A 147 -7.79 10.48 -18.78
C ALA A 147 -8.44 11.88 -18.84
N GLY A 148 -7.71 12.95 -18.54
CA GLY A 148 -8.22 14.33 -18.56
C GLY A 148 -9.27 14.64 -17.49
N VAL A 149 -9.38 13.81 -16.46
CA VAL A 149 -10.29 14.03 -15.34
C VAL A 149 -9.85 15.25 -14.55
N LYS A 150 -10.78 16.15 -14.23
CA LYS A 150 -10.47 17.41 -13.53
C LYS A 150 -10.57 17.30 -12.00
N ALA A 151 -11.46 16.41 -11.54
CA ALA A 151 -11.70 16.24 -10.12
C ALA A 151 -12.06 14.79 -9.80
N TYR A 152 -11.77 14.38 -8.58
CA TYR A 152 -12.11 13.06 -8.05
C TYR A 152 -12.69 13.19 -6.64
N ARG A 153 -13.29 12.13 -6.15
CA ARG A 153 -13.69 11.98 -4.74
C ARG A 153 -12.97 10.77 -4.13
N ARG A 154 -12.74 10.83 -2.81
CA ARG A 154 -12.28 9.66 -2.07
C ARG A 154 -13.46 8.77 -1.72
N VAL A 155 -13.26 7.48 -1.77
CA VAL A 155 -14.26 6.47 -1.44
C VAL A 155 -13.74 5.60 -0.32
N LEU A 156 -14.55 5.47 0.73
CA LEU A 156 -14.22 4.63 1.87
C LEU A 156 -14.18 3.15 1.47
N ASN A 157 -13.32 2.39 2.10
CA ASN A 157 -13.17 0.96 1.88
C ASN A 157 -13.59 0.19 3.15
N GLY A 158 -14.65 -0.60 3.02
CA GLY A 158 -15.17 -1.39 4.12
C GLY A 158 -15.83 -0.58 5.27
N PRO A 159 -16.21 -1.24 6.36
CA PRO A 159 -16.99 -0.63 7.44
C PRO A 159 -16.14 0.12 8.49
N LYS A 160 -14.83 -0.10 8.52
CA LYS A 160 -13.93 0.51 9.50
C LYS A 160 -13.08 1.58 8.83
N ASN A 161 -13.42 2.83 9.04
CA ASN A 161 -12.70 3.96 8.46
C ASN A 161 -12.31 4.95 9.57
N CYS A 162 -11.12 5.54 9.46
CA CYS A 162 -10.69 6.58 10.39
C CYS A 162 -11.45 7.90 10.15
N ALA A 163 -11.50 8.75 11.17
CA ALA A 163 -12.21 10.03 11.08
C ALA A 163 -11.69 10.91 9.92
N LEU A 164 -10.37 10.93 9.68
CA LEU A 164 -9.78 11.68 8.58
C LEU A 164 -10.25 11.19 7.21
N CYS A 165 -10.35 9.86 7.01
CA CYS A 165 -10.87 9.27 5.78
C CYS A 165 -12.35 9.60 5.58
N VAL A 166 -13.15 9.57 6.66
CA VAL A 166 -14.58 9.96 6.61
C VAL A 166 -14.73 11.42 6.16
N ILE A 167 -14.02 12.35 6.80
CA ILE A 167 -14.03 13.78 6.43
C ILE A 167 -13.56 13.95 4.98
N ALA A 168 -12.45 13.31 4.60
CA ALA A 168 -11.92 13.42 3.26
C ALA A 168 -12.86 12.85 2.18
N SER A 169 -13.71 11.88 2.50
CA SER A 169 -14.66 11.31 1.54
C SER A 169 -15.85 12.24 1.21
N THR A 170 -16.07 13.27 2.01
CA THR A 170 -17.14 14.27 1.76
C THR A 170 -16.70 15.39 0.81
N GLN A 171 -15.42 15.44 0.44
CA GLN A 171 -14.83 16.49 -0.38
C GLN A 171 -14.59 16.04 -1.82
N ARG A 172 -14.52 17.02 -2.74
CA ARG A 172 -13.98 16.85 -4.09
C ARG A 172 -12.58 17.43 -4.16
N TYR A 173 -11.70 16.74 -4.87
CA TYR A 173 -10.29 17.09 -5.01
C TYR A 173 -9.94 17.31 -6.48
N HIS A 174 -9.05 18.25 -6.76
CA HIS A 174 -8.44 18.37 -8.08
C HIS A 174 -7.41 17.26 -8.31
N VAL A 175 -7.26 16.86 -9.56
CA VAL A 175 -6.26 15.88 -9.98
C VAL A 175 -4.89 16.57 -10.07
N GLY A 176 -3.83 15.89 -9.63
CA GLY A 176 -2.44 16.36 -9.69
C GLY A 176 -1.62 16.15 -8.42
N ASP A 177 -2.28 16.13 -7.24
CA ASP A 177 -1.61 16.01 -5.95
C ASP A 177 -2.23 14.91 -5.08
N LEU A 178 -2.64 13.82 -5.70
CA LEU A 178 -3.24 12.71 -4.96
C LEU A 178 -2.19 11.99 -4.11
N SER A 179 -2.32 12.08 -2.79
CA SER A 179 -1.46 11.40 -1.83
C SER A 179 -2.28 10.61 -0.82
N PRO A 180 -1.71 9.60 -0.13
CA PRO A 180 -2.36 8.95 1.00
C PRO A 180 -2.68 9.96 2.10
N ILE A 181 -3.84 9.78 2.78
CA ILE A 181 -4.22 10.68 3.90
C ILE A 181 -3.31 10.46 5.11
N HIS A 182 -2.96 9.21 5.36
CA HIS A 182 -2.07 8.80 6.45
C HIS A 182 -1.44 7.43 6.13
N PRO A 183 -0.36 7.02 6.81
CA PRO A 183 0.20 5.68 6.66
C PRO A 183 -0.85 4.59 6.94
N GLY A 184 -0.91 3.59 6.06
CA GLY A 184 -1.87 2.49 6.17
C GLY A 184 -3.31 2.81 5.73
N CYS A 185 -3.60 4.04 5.25
CA CYS A 185 -4.88 4.37 4.63
C CYS A 185 -5.18 3.39 3.47
N ASP A 186 -6.45 2.99 3.35
CA ASP A 186 -6.89 2.08 2.28
C ASP A 186 -8.00 2.65 1.39
N CYS A 187 -8.42 3.90 1.62
CA CYS A 187 -9.43 4.55 0.79
C CYS A 187 -9.08 4.50 -0.69
N SER A 188 -10.08 4.35 -1.53
CA SER A 188 -9.99 4.41 -2.99
C SER A 188 -10.36 5.79 -3.52
N VAL A 189 -10.29 5.99 -4.83
CA VAL A 189 -10.75 7.19 -5.49
C VAL A 189 -11.75 6.83 -6.58
N ALA A 190 -12.68 7.72 -6.85
CA ALA A 190 -13.59 7.64 -8.00
C ALA A 190 -13.57 8.99 -8.74
N PRO A 191 -13.63 8.96 -10.07
CA PRO A 191 -13.76 10.16 -10.91
C PRO A 191 -15.02 10.95 -10.62
#